data_513a87bcf5b96c7398910234fa9c3f69
#
_entry.id   513a87bcf5b96c7398910234fa9c3f69
#
_cell.length_a   1.000
_cell.length_b   1.000
_cell.length_c   1.000
_cell.angle_alpha   90.00
_cell.angle_beta   90.00
_cell.angle_gamma   90.00
#
_symmetry.space_group_name_H-M   'P 1'
#
loop_
_entity.id
_entity.type
_entity.pdbx_description
1 polymer ?
#
loop_
_entity_poly.entity_id
_entity_poly.type
_entity_poly.pdbx_seq_one_letter_code
_entity_poly.pdbx_strand_id
1 'polypeptide(L)'
;VLLKYNIKEETILGKQAASLGEAFAWGKQLNSAWVESHLPKYAIMATTVDDTRKQAVIYNGVLENEEVRAEVKAAVGNMFSPSTLEVYAQCPFRFLGERIWKQSEFVEKEELAAPTDMGTLVHECLAKFLGKHLQEKLPKYDFAVLWDELKQEFQNLCDEYIANGKLLQNELWGAEQKRLLNMLHKWLRYEYDMQGKWNFVPCAVEWAFNNKESAPLRLKLEDGQKFAIMGRVDRIDKNGDKVFVTDYKLGSVPAVDDLPN
;
A
#
# COMPACT_ATOMS: atom_id res chain seq x y z
N VAL A 1 12.65 -19.54 -20.88
CA VAL A 1 12.50 -20.44 -19.73
C VAL A 1 13.13 -21.77 -20.02
N LEU A 2 12.79 -22.45 -21.16
CA LEU A 2 13.31 -23.75 -21.55
C LEU A 2 14.85 -23.75 -21.66
N LEU A 3 15.43 -22.73 -22.30
CA LEU A 3 16.88 -22.62 -22.48
C LEU A 3 17.63 -22.48 -21.15
N LYS A 4 17.03 -21.86 -20.15
CA LYS A 4 17.63 -21.65 -18.81
C LYS A 4 17.82 -22.95 -18.04
N TYR A 5 16.99 -23.98 -18.35
CA TYR A 5 17.02 -25.28 -17.69
C TYR A 5 17.55 -26.38 -18.60
N ASN A 6 18.16 -26.01 -19.73
CA ASN A 6 18.74 -26.94 -20.71
C ASN A 6 17.74 -28.00 -21.25
N ILE A 7 16.46 -27.60 -21.33
CA ILE A 7 15.38 -28.44 -21.87
C ILE A 7 15.30 -28.16 -23.36
N LYS A 8 15.57 -29.20 -24.19
CA LYS A 8 15.48 -29.07 -25.64
C LYS A 8 14.03 -29.05 -26.10
N GLU A 9 13.73 -28.18 -27.06
CA GLU A 9 12.39 -27.97 -27.63
C GLU A 9 11.76 -29.27 -28.16
N GLU A 10 12.57 -30.12 -28.77
CA GLU A 10 12.19 -31.46 -29.28
C GLU A 10 11.65 -32.40 -28.19
N THR A 11 12.01 -32.18 -26.94
CA THR A 11 11.61 -33.03 -25.80
C THR A 11 10.18 -32.73 -25.31
N ILE A 12 9.58 -31.62 -25.73
CA ILE A 12 8.25 -31.17 -25.33
C ILE A 12 7.27 -31.15 -26.52
N LEU A 13 7.46 -32.01 -27.51
CA LEU A 13 6.55 -32.15 -28.65
C LEU A 13 6.25 -30.84 -29.41
N GLY A 14 7.26 -29.97 -29.56
CA GLY A 14 7.13 -28.71 -30.30
C GLY A 14 6.25 -27.65 -29.65
N LYS A 15 5.85 -27.83 -28.40
CA LYS A 15 5.07 -26.84 -27.65
C LYS A 15 5.97 -25.91 -26.82
N GLN A 16 5.66 -24.64 -26.82
CA GLN A 16 6.33 -23.67 -25.94
C GLN A 16 5.57 -23.60 -24.61
N ALA A 17 6.26 -23.88 -23.49
CA ALA A 17 5.70 -23.70 -22.18
C ALA A 17 5.71 -22.22 -21.79
N ALA A 18 4.56 -21.66 -21.42
CA ALA A 18 4.43 -20.28 -20.96
C ALA A 18 4.99 -20.06 -19.54
N SER A 19 5.08 -21.16 -18.76
CA SER A 19 5.60 -21.12 -17.38
C SER A 19 6.39 -22.38 -17.06
N LEU A 20 7.17 -22.27 -15.97
CA LEU A 20 7.93 -23.41 -15.43
C LEU A 20 7.00 -24.55 -14.97
N GLY A 21 5.84 -24.21 -14.42
CA GLY A 21 4.81 -25.16 -14.00
C GLY A 21 4.21 -25.93 -15.17
N GLU A 22 3.96 -25.25 -16.28
CA GLU A 22 3.46 -25.89 -17.51
C GLU A 22 4.50 -26.83 -18.13
N ALA A 23 5.75 -26.38 -18.22
CA ALA A 23 6.86 -27.22 -18.69
C ALA A 23 7.03 -28.46 -17.81
N PHE A 24 6.85 -28.34 -16.51
CA PHE A 24 6.91 -29.45 -15.58
C PHE A 24 5.73 -30.39 -15.73
N ALA A 25 4.51 -29.91 -15.88
CA ALA A 25 3.32 -30.75 -16.11
C ALA A 25 3.44 -31.57 -17.38
N TRP A 26 3.96 -30.99 -18.45
CA TRP A 26 4.22 -31.71 -19.69
C TRP A 26 5.34 -32.73 -19.54
N GLY A 27 6.43 -32.37 -18.86
CA GLY A 27 7.53 -33.31 -18.61
C GLY A 27 7.09 -34.52 -17.79
N LYS A 28 6.24 -34.32 -16.78
CA LYS A 28 5.69 -35.40 -15.96
C LYS A 28 4.80 -36.35 -16.72
N GLN A 29 4.04 -35.85 -17.71
CA GLN A 29 3.23 -36.68 -18.61
C GLN A 29 4.07 -37.53 -19.56
N LEU A 30 5.25 -37.04 -19.96
CA LEU A 30 6.13 -37.72 -20.90
C LEU A 30 7.06 -38.70 -20.19
N ASN A 31 7.71 -38.33 -19.09
CA ASN A 31 8.61 -39.18 -18.34
C ASN A 31 8.93 -38.62 -16.97
N SER A 32 8.35 -39.15 -15.90
CA SER A 32 8.54 -38.68 -14.53
C SER A 32 10.00 -38.79 -14.04
N ALA A 33 10.70 -39.85 -14.37
CA ALA A 33 12.09 -40.06 -13.97
C ALA A 33 13.05 -39.06 -14.62
N TRP A 34 12.78 -38.65 -15.85
CA TRP A 34 13.54 -37.60 -16.53
C TRP A 34 13.33 -36.21 -15.87
N VAL A 35 12.10 -35.93 -15.51
CA VAL A 35 11.76 -34.68 -14.83
C VAL A 35 12.47 -34.56 -13.48
N GLU A 36 12.46 -35.62 -12.69
CA GLU A 36 13.13 -35.68 -11.40
C GLU A 36 14.65 -35.52 -11.49
N SER A 37 15.26 -35.99 -12.58
CA SER A 37 16.70 -35.90 -12.80
C SER A 37 17.18 -34.56 -13.37
N HIS A 38 16.30 -33.79 -14.05
CA HIS A 38 16.70 -32.57 -14.78
C HIS A 38 16.15 -31.26 -14.22
N LEU A 39 15.12 -31.31 -13.38
CA LEU A 39 14.61 -30.10 -12.73
C LEU A 39 15.16 -29.94 -11.31
N PRO A 40 15.48 -28.72 -10.91
CA PRO A 40 15.90 -28.46 -9.54
C PRO A 40 14.82 -28.93 -8.55
N LYS A 41 15.24 -29.54 -7.43
CA LYS A 41 14.32 -30.07 -6.41
C LYS A 41 13.24 -29.08 -5.97
N TYR A 42 13.59 -27.80 -5.84
CA TYR A 42 12.64 -26.75 -5.45
C TYR A 42 11.56 -26.48 -6.52
N ALA A 43 11.86 -26.69 -7.82
CA ALA A 43 10.85 -26.55 -8.88
C ALA A 43 9.86 -27.72 -8.86
N ILE A 44 10.36 -28.93 -8.57
CA ILE A 44 9.52 -30.11 -8.36
C ILE A 44 8.61 -29.92 -7.16
N MET A 45 9.15 -29.38 -6.06
CA MET A 45 8.44 -29.11 -4.83
C MET A 45 7.35 -28.05 -5.01
N ALA A 46 7.63 -26.96 -5.73
CA ALA A 46 6.65 -25.90 -5.99
C ALA A 46 5.43 -26.37 -6.78
N THR A 47 5.59 -27.39 -7.66
CA THR A 47 4.49 -27.93 -8.46
C THR A 47 3.73 -29.06 -7.77
N THR A 48 4.38 -29.80 -6.85
CA THR A 48 3.69 -30.83 -6.06
C THR A 48 2.80 -30.27 -4.97
N VAL A 49 2.97 -29.00 -4.58
CA VAL A 49 2.08 -28.30 -3.61
C VAL A 49 0.65 -28.20 -4.15
N ASP A 50 0.45 -28.05 -5.43
CA ASP A 50 -0.90 -27.95 -6.03
C ASP A 50 -1.65 -29.29 -6.02
N ASP A 51 -0.94 -30.42 -6.13
CA ASP A 51 -1.54 -31.76 -6.16
C ASP A 51 -1.83 -32.33 -4.76
N THR A 52 -1.21 -31.78 -3.71
CA THR A 52 -1.24 -32.34 -2.34
C THR A 52 -2.00 -31.48 -1.34
N ARG A 53 -3.02 -30.75 -1.76
CA ARG A 53 -3.90 -29.93 -0.89
C ARG A 53 -4.51 -30.69 0.32
N LYS A 54 -4.30 -31.98 0.42
CA LYS A 54 -4.84 -32.86 1.48
C LYS A 54 -3.81 -33.39 2.48
N GLN A 55 -2.52 -33.14 2.28
CA GLN A 55 -1.46 -33.56 3.22
C GLN A 55 -0.61 -32.34 3.60
N ALA A 56 -0.36 -32.16 4.89
CA ALA A 56 0.59 -31.15 5.37
C ALA A 56 1.98 -31.49 4.81
N VAL A 57 2.43 -30.69 3.84
CA VAL A 57 3.77 -30.82 3.25
C VAL A 57 4.55 -29.59 3.64
N ILE A 58 5.86 -29.73 3.84
CA ILE A 58 6.80 -28.65 4.25
C ILE A 58 6.69 -27.36 3.42
N TYR A 59 6.02 -27.41 2.26
CA TYR A 59 5.89 -26.28 1.32
C TYR A 59 4.45 -25.72 1.18
N ASN A 60 3.51 -26.19 1.98
CA ASN A 60 2.11 -25.70 1.92
C ASN A 60 1.85 -24.46 2.81
N GLY A 61 2.93 -23.90 3.38
CA GLY A 61 2.85 -22.75 4.27
C GLY A 61 2.45 -23.08 5.70
N VAL A 62 2.20 -24.32 6.03
CA VAL A 62 1.94 -24.76 7.41
C VAL A 62 3.26 -24.88 8.15
N LEU A 63 3.43 -24.05 9.17
CA LEU A 63 4.60 -24.05 10.03
C LEU A 63 4.37 -25.03 11.17
N GLU A 64 4.87 -26.25 11.07
CA GLU A 64 4.73 -27.28 12.11
C GLU A 64 5.80 -27.14 13.22
N ASN A 65 7.00 -26.63 12.86
CA ASN A 65 8.09 -26.42 13.79
C ASN A 65 7.81 -25.20 14.68
N GLU A 66 7.80 -25.43 16.01
CA GLU A 66 7.52 -24.36 16.98
C GLU A 66 8.61 -23.28 17.01
N GLU A 67 9.88 -23.62 16.76
CA GLU A 67 10.97 -22.65 16.70
C GLU A 67 10.77 -21.70 15.52
N VAL A 68 10.47 -22.26 14.34
CA VAL A 68 10.15 -21.46 13.13
C VAL A 68 8.91 -20.59 13.35
N ARG A 69 7.87 -21.11 14.01
CA ARG A 69 6.69 -20.30 14.38
C ARG A 69 7.07 -19.14 15.29
N ALA A 70 7.92 -19.40 16.29
CA ALA A 70 8.38 -18.36 17.22
C ALA A 70 9.18 -17.28 16.49
N GLU A 71 10.07 -17.65 15.57
CA GLU A 71 10.84 -16.72 14.75
C GLU A 71 9.93 -15.88 13.83
N VAL A 72 8.99 -16.51 13.14
CA VAL A 72 8.02 -15.79 12.28
C VAL A 72 7.15 -14.88 13.15
N LYS A 73 6.66 -15.33 14.30
CA LYS A 73 5.88 -14.51 15.22
C LYS A 73 6.69 -13.32 15.75
N ALA A 74 7.98 -13.52 16.03
CA ALA A 74 8.87 -12.43 16.43
C ALA A 74 9.11 -11.43 15.29
N ALA A 75 9.29 -11.90 14.06
CA ALA A 75 9.46 -11.06 12.88
C ALA A 75 8.19 -10.27 12.53
N VAL A 76 7.02 -10.88 12.66
CA VAL A 76 5.71 -10.22 12.42
C VAL A 76 5.39 -9.24 13.53
N GLY A 77 5.73 -9.59 14.78
CA GLY A 77 5.38 -8.81 15.96
C GLY A 77 3.88 -8.88 16.29
N ASN A 78 3.43 -7.92 17.10
CA ASN A 78 2.03 -7.80 17.53
C ASN A 78 1.43 -6.43 17.23
N MET A 79 2.06 -5.69 16.32
CA MET A 79 1.70 -4.33 15.95
C MET A 79 1.62 -4.21 14.43
N PHE A 80 0.46 -3.80 13.93
CA PHE A 80 0.15 -3.82 12.51
C PHE A 80 -0.35 -2.46 12.04
N SER A 81 0.03 -2.08 10.82
CA SER A 81 -0.66 -0.97 10.13
C SER A 81 -1.90 -1.51 9.39
N PRO A 82 -2.92 -0.67 9.12
CA PRO A 82 -4.06 -1.05 8.29
C PRO A 82 -3.63 -1.63 6.95
N SER A 83 -2.67 -1.02 6.26
CA SER A 83 -2.13 -1.51 4.98
C SER A 83 -1.45 -2.89 5.12
N THR A 84 -0.84 -3.18 6.26
CA THR A 84 -0.25 -4.50 6.52
C THR A 84 -1.33 -5.58 6.65
N LEU A 85 -2.43 -5.25 7.33
CA LEU A 85 -3.57 -6.16 7.47
C LEU A 85 -4.29 -6.35 6.13
N GLU A 86 -4.43 -5.29 5.33
CA GLU A 86 -5.02 -5.35 4.00
C GLU A 86 -4.21 -6.27 3.06
N VAL A 87 -2.88 -6.13 3.02
CA VAL A 87 -2.01 -7.02 2.23
C VAL A 87 -2.20 -8.48 2.66
N TYR A 88 -2.30 -8.75 3.96
CA TYR A 88 -2.55 -10.10 4.47
C TYR A 88 -3.91 -10.63 4.04
N ALA A 89 -4.97 -9.82 4.15
CA ALA A 89 -6.31 -10.20 3.78
C ALA A 89 -6.45 -10.49 2.28
N GLN A 90 -5.76 -9.70 1.43
CA GLN A 90 -5.75 -9.90 -0.02
C GLN A 90 -4.96 -11.15 -0.41
N CYS A 91 -3.77 -11.34 0.14
CA CYS A 91 -2.90 -12.47 -0.18
C CYS A 91 -1.86 -12.72 0.92
N PRO A 92 -2.04 -13.78 1.74
CA PRO A 92 -1.05 -14.14 2.77
C PRO A 92 0.35 -14.42 2.22
N PHE A 93 0.46 -14.93 0.99
CA PHE A 93 1.76 -15.16 0.35
C PHE A 93 2.47 -13.84 -0.02
N ARG A 94 1.71 -12.85 -0.50
CA ARG A 94 2.22 -11.50 -0.73
C ARG A 94 2.71 -10.87 0.58
N PHE A 95 1.93 -11.03 1.65
CA PHE A 95 2.34 -10.59 2.98
C PHE A 95 3.67 -11.22 3.41
N LEU A 96 3.85 -12.54 3.22
CA LEU A 96 5.10 -13.23 3.51
C LEU A 96 6.26 -12.61 2.73
N GLY A 97 6.11 -12.40 1.42
CA GLY A 97 7.13 -11.79 0.57
C GLY A 97 7.49 -10.36 1.00
N GLU A 98 6.49 -9.50 1.09
CA GLU A 98 6.71 -8.07 1.31
C GLU A 98 7.07 -7.74 2.77
N ARG A 99 6.41 -8.38 3.75
CA ARG A 99 6.51 -8.00 5.17
C ARG A 99 7.51 -8.84 5.97
N ILE A 100 7.64 -10.13 5.66
CA ILE A 100 8.55 -11.02 6.37
C ILE A 100 9.90 -11.07 5.66
N TRP A 101 9.91 -11.38 4.37
CA TRP A 101 11.16 -11.46 3.59
C TRP A 101 11.65 -10.10 3.10
N LYS A 102 10.85 -9.03 3.28
CA LYS A 102 11.16 -7.66 2.85
C LYS A 102 11.57 -7.56 1.38
N GLN A 103 10.93 -8.37 0.56
CA GLN A 103 11.09 -8.29 -0.89
C GLN A 103 10.26 -7.10 -1.39
N SER A 104 10.89 -6.25 -2.16
CA SER A 104 10.22 -5.16 -2.86
C SER A 104 10.21 -5.44 -4.35
N GLU A 105 9.15 -5.05 -5.01
CA GLU A 105 9.10 -5.02 -6.46
C GLU A 105 10.15 -4.03 -6.97
N PHE A 106 10.92 -4.46 -7.98
CA PHE A 106 11.84 -3.54 -8.64
C PHE A 106 11.02 -2.62 -9.54
N VAL A 107 10.80 -1.41 -9.05
CA VAL A 107 10.15 -0.36 -9.84
C VAL A 107 11.24 0.38 -10.61
N GLU A 108 11.25 0.26 -11.93
CA GLU A 108 12.02 1.18 -12.77
C GLU A 108 11.55 2.60 -12.46
N LYS A 109 12.51 3.51 -12.20
CA LYS A 109 12.18 4.92 -12.01
C LYS A 109 11.66 5.44 -13.35
N GLU A 110 10.36 5.58 -13.45
CA GLU A 110 9.74 6.27 -14.58
C GLU A 110 10.23 7.73 -14.61
N GLU A 111 10.29 8.32 -15.80
CA GLU A 111 10.71 9.72 -16.01
C GLU A 111 9.78 10.74 -15.32
N LEU A 112 8.61 10.31 -14.90
CA LEU A 112 7.67 11.06 -14.06
C LEU A 112 7.83 10.64 -12.60
N ALA A 113 7.66 11.58 -11.67
CA ALA A 113 7.52 11.25 -10.26
C ALA A 113 6.39 10.22 -10.09
N ALA A 114 6.66 9.16 -9.33
CA ALA A 114 5.70 8.08 -9.12
C ALA A 114 4.36 8.66 -8.62
N PRO A 115 3.22 8.08 -8.99
CA PRO A 115 1.90 8.50 -8.48
C PRO A 115 1.84 8.56 -6.95
N THR A 116 2.61 7.73 -6.26
CA THR A 116 2.79 7.72 -4.80
C THR A 116 3.46 8.99 -4.28
N ASP A 117 4.43 9.56 -5.02
CA ASP A 117 5.11 10.79 -4.62
C ASP A 117 4.19 12.00 -4.78
N MET A 118 3.35 12.02 -5.82
CA MET A 118 2.31 13.04 -5.98
C MET A 118 1.26 12.96 -4.88
N GLY A 119 0.87 11.75 -4.48
CA GLY A 119 -0.01 11.52 -3.34
C GLY A 119 0.57 12.13 -2.07
N THR A 120 1.82 11.80 -1.76
CA THR A 120 2.52 12.30 -0.57
C THR A 120 2.66 13.83 -0.59
N LEU A 121 3.02 14.42 -1.73
CA LEU A 121 3.11 15.87 -1.90
C LEU A 121 1.79 16.58 -1.57
N VAL A 122 0.67 16.06 -2.08
CA VAL A 122 -0.65 16.66 -1.86
C VAL A 122 -1.08 16.49 -0.40
N HIS A 123 -0.90 15.30 0.20
CA HIS A 123 -1.21 15.08 1.62
C HIS A 123 -0.43 16.05 2.51
N GLU A 124 0.88 16.20 2.27
CA GLU A 124 1.72 17.12 3.03
C GLU A 124 1.29 18.58 2.84
N CYS A 125 0.92 18.97 1.62
CA CYS A 125 0.40 20.30 1.32
C CYS A 125 -0.90 20.58 2.11
N LEU A 126 -1.85 19.66 2.06
CA LEU A 126 -3.12 19.79 2.79
C LEU A 126 -2.91 19.80 4.30
N ALA A 127 -1.99 18.98 4.81
CA ALA A 127 -1.66 18.93 6.22
C ALA A 127 -1.03 20.25 6.70
N LYS A 128 -0.07 20.82 5.97
CA LYS A 128 0.56 22.10 6.29
C LYS A 128 -0.46 23.26 6.26
N PHE A 129 -1.30 23.28 5.22
CA PHE A 129 -2.34 24.30 5.08
C PHE A 129 -3.37 24.21 6.23
N LEU A 130 -4.00 23.03 6.42
CA LEU A 130 -5.00 22.85 7.47
C LEU A 130 -4.42 22.98 8.88
N GLY A 131 -3.13 22.62 9.05
CA GLY A 131 -2.42 22.76 10.32
C GLY A 131 -2.38 24.19 10.85
N LYS A 132 -2.44 25.20 9.97
CA LYS A 132 -2.53 26.62 10.34
C LYS A 132 -3.95 27.04 10.73
N HIS A 133 -4.96 26.27 10.35
CA HIS A 133 -6.38 26.58 10.57
C HIS A 133 -7.07 25.59 11.53
N LEU A 134 -6.29 24.89 12.35
CA LEU A 134 -6.86 23.98 13.36
C LEU A 134 -7.73 24.75 14.36
N GLN A 135 -8.83 24.11 14.77
CA GLN A 135 -9.86 24.66 15.68
C GLN A 135 -10.64 25.85 15.09
N GLU A 136 -10.50 26.12 13.80
CA GLU A 136 -11.19 27.20 13.12
C GLU A 136 -11.89 26.69 11.85
N LYS A 137 -12.96 27.38 11.45
CA LYS A 137 -13.65 27.11 10.20
C LYS A 137 -13.05 27.97 9.08
N LEU A 138 -12.79 27.40 7.92
CA LEU A 138 -12.28 28.13 6.76
C LEU A 138 -13.17 29.31 6.32
N PRO A 139 -14.51 29.24 6.37
CA PRO A 139 -15.38 30.38 6.06
C PRO A 139 -15.24 31.63 6.95
N LYS A 140 -14.45 31.53 8.03
CA LYS A 140 -14.03 32.70 8.81
C LYS A 140 -13.11 33.64 8.03
N TYR A 141 -12.46 33.13 6.99
CA TYR A 141 -11.49 33.82 6.16
C TYR A 141 -12.05 34.09 4.76
N ASP A 142 -11.48 35.08 4.07
CA ASP A 142 -11.76 35.30 2.65
C ASP A 142 -11.22 34.12 1.81
N PHE A 143 -12.00 33.64 0.86
CA PHE A 143 -11.62 32.51 0.02
C PHE A 143 -10.37 32.79 -0.81
N ALA A 144 -10.22 34.02 -1.33
CA ALA A 144 -9.04 34.37 -2.14
C ALA A 144 -7.75 34.33 -1.30
N VAL A 145 -7.83 34.78 -0.03
CA VAL A 145 -6.69 34.70 0.91
C VAL A 145 -6.31 33.24 1.18
N LEU A 146 -7.28 32.37 1.45
CA LEU A 146 -7.04 30.95 1.67
C LEU A 146 -6.47 30.27 0.42
N TRP A 147 -6.95 30.66 -0.75
CA TRP A 147 -6.43 30.10 -2.01
C TRP A 147 -4.97 30.51 -2.26
N ASP A 148 -4.64 31.77 -2.04
CA ASP A 148 -3.26 32.25 -2.19
C ASP A 148 -2.32 31.56 -1.19
N GLU A 149 -2.78 31.35 0.04
CA GLU A 149 -2.04 30.60 1.05
C GLU A 149 -1.80 29.15 0.65
N LEU A 150 -2.84 28.41 0.26
CA LEU A 150 -2.73 27.02 -0.17
C LEU A 150 -1.81 26.88 -1.39
N LYS A 151 -1.94 27.79 -2.36
CA LYS A 151 -1.10 27.84 -3.55
C LYS A 151 0.37 28.06 -3.19
N GLN A 152 0.65 28.95 -2.23
CA GLN A 152 2.01 29.20 -1.79
C GLN A 152 2.61 27.98 -1.07
N GLU A 153 1.83 27.30 -0.20
CA GLU A 153 2.29 26.07 0.43
C GLU A 153 2.62 24.98 -0.60
N PHE A 154 1.75 24.83 -1.58
CA PHE A 154 1.99 23.87 -2.66
C PHE A 154 3.26 24.19 -3.44
N GLN A 155 3.51 25.47 -3.78
CA GLN A 155 4.70 25.89 -4.50
C GLN A 155 5.98 25.64 -3.68
N ASN A 156 5.97 26.04 -2.39
CA ASN A 156 7.11 25.82 -1.49
C ASN A 156 7.46 24.33 -1.37
N LEU A 157 6.46 23.45 -1.29
CA LEU A 157 6.68 22.00 -1.26
C LEU A 157 7.21 21.45 -2.57
N CYS A 158 6.72 21.94 -3.71
CA CYS A 158 7.24 21.55 -5.01
C CYS A 158 8.74 21.89 -5.12
N ASP A 159 9.11 23.08 -4.71
CA ASP A 159 10.50 23.54 -4.75
C ASP A 159 11.39 22.70 -3.81
N GLU A 160 10.89 22.37 -2.61
CA GLU A 160 11.56 21.47 -1.67
C GLU A 160 11.76 20.06 -2.26
N TYR A 161 10.72 19.49 -2.86
CA TYR A 161 10.77 18.15 -3.47
C TYR A 161 11.72 18.09 -4.66
N ILE A 162 11.77 19.15 -5.48
CA ILE A 162 12.72 19.28 -6.59
C ILE A 162 14.15 19.37 -6.05
N ALA A 163 14.39 20.22 -5.06
CA ALA A 163 15.72 20.41 -4.45
C ALA A 163 16.25 19.11 -3.82
N ASN A 164 15.37 18.29 -3.26
CA ASN A 164 15.71 17.01 -2.64
C ASN A 164 15.72 15.81 -3.63
N GLY A 165 15.52 16.06 -4.92
CA GLY A 165 15.53 15.03 -5.97
C GLY A 165 14.37 14.03 -5.88
N LYS A 166 13.31 14.35 -5.11
CA LYS A 166 12.08 13.55 -5.03
C LYS A 166 11.16 13.79 -6.23
N LEU A 167 11.32 14.92 -6.90
CA LEU A 167 10.50 15.35 -8.02
C LEU A 167 11.40 15.81 -9.14
N LEU A 168 11.17 15.27 -10.34
CA LEU A 168 11.93 15.65 -11.53
C LEU A 168 11.21 16.78 -12.28
N GLN A 169 11.93 17.87 -12.53
CA GLN A 169 11.43 18.98 -13.31
C GLN A 169 11.67 18.69 -14.80
N ASN A 170 10.73 17.99 -15.42
CA ASN A 170 10.73 17.69 -16.85
C ASN A 170 9.66 18.49 -17.59
N GLU A 171 9.55 18.31 -18.92
CA GLU A 171 8.56 19.00 -19.75
C GLU A 171 7.10 18.75 -19.33
N LEU A 172 6.81 17.59 -18.72
CA LEU A 172 5.46 17.20 -18.28
C LEU A 172 5.11 17.81 -16.92
N TRP A 173 6.11 18.21 -16.12
CA TRP A 173 5.90 18.74 -14.78
C TRP A 173 4.98 19.98 -14.78
N GLY A 174 5.14 20.90 -15.74
CA GLY A 174 4.29 22.08 -15.82
C GLY A 174 2.78 21.77 -16.03
N ALA A 175 2.49 20.73 -16.80
CA ALA A 175 1.10 20.27 -16.99
C ALA A 175 0.56 19.61 -15.72
N GLU A 176 1.35 18.78 -15.06
CA GLU A 176 0.99 18.09 -13.83
C GLU A 176 0.78 19.08 -12.66
N GLN A 177 1.68 20.04 -12.50
CA GLN A 177 1.54 21.11 -11.52
C GLN A 177 0.22 21.89 -11.69
N LYS A 178 -0.13 22.21 -12.92
CA LYS A 178 -1.40 22.89 -13.25
C LYS A 178 -2.61 22.01 -12.93
N ARG A 179 -2.51 20.69 -13.18
CA ARG A 179 -3.56 19.71 -12.84
C ARG A 179 -3.77 19.66 -11.33
N LEU A 180 -2.70 19.55 -10.56
CA LEU A 180 -2.73 19.50 -9.10
C LEU A 180 -3.28 20.80 -8.50
N LEU A 181 -2.87 21.96 -8.99
CA LEU A 181 -3.41 23.27 -8.56
C LEU A 181 -4.91 23.37 -8.81
N ASN A 182 -5.40 22.93 -9.97
CA ASN A 182 -6.83 22.91 -10.25
C ASN A 182 -7.59 21.97 -9.31
N MET A 183 -7.01 20.83 -8.98
CA MET A 183 -7.59 19.89 -8.01
C MET A 183 -7.64 20.50 -6.60
N LEU A 184 -6.56 21.10 -6.13
CA LEU A 184 -6.49 21.79 -4.83
C LEU A 184 -7.49 22.95 -4.74
N HIS A 185 -7.67 23.72 -5.82
CA HIS A 185 -8.66 24.78 -5.87
C HIS A 185 -10.09 24.24 -5.72
N LYS A 186 -10.42 23.15 -6.43
CA LYS A 186 -11.73 22.48 -6.32
C LYS A 186 -11.94 21.91 -4.92
N TRP A 187 -10.91 21.29 -4.35
CA TRP A 187 -10.95 20.77 -2.99
C TRP A 187 -11.20 21.90 -1.99
N LEU A 188 -10.46 23.00 -2.08
CA LEU A 188 -10.63 24.15 -1.17
C LEU A 188 -12.03 24.75 -1.27
N ARG A 189 -12.59 24.86 -2.49
CA ARG A 189 -13.95 25.33 -2.69
C ARG A 189 -14.97 24.42 -2.02
N TYR A 190 -14.85 23.11 -2.25
CA TYR A 190 -15.71 22.12 -1.63
C TYR A 190 -15.62 22.20 -0.09
N GLU A 191 -14.41 22.24 0.44
CA GLU A 191 -14.15 22.29 1.87
C GLU A 191 -14.72 23.57 2.51
N TYR A 192 -14.50 24.70 1.88
CA TYR A 192 -15.04 25.99 2.30
C TYR A 192 -16.58 25.96 2.38
N ASP A 193 -17.24 25.45 1.36
CA ASP A 193 -18.70 25.37 1.30
C ASP A 193 -19.26 24.34 2.30
N MET A 194 -18.57 23.23 2.52
CA MET A 194 -18.97 22.18 3.46
C MET A 194 -18.82 22.65 4.91
N GLN A 195 -17.71 23.28 5.28
CA GLN A 195 -17.52 23.83 6.63
C GLN A 195 -18.48 24.98 6.94
N GLY A 196 -18.97 25.68 5.92
CA GLY A 196 -20.06 26.66 6.06
C GLY A 196 -21.38 26.02 6.50
N LYS A 197 -21.63 24.78 6.07
CA LYS A 197 -22.89 24.04 6.33
C LYS A 197 -22.80 23.11 7.54
N TRP A 198 -21.63 22.53 7.78
CA TRP A 198 -21.40 21.53 8.81
C TRP A 198 -20.78 22.20 10.06
N ASN A 199 -21.14 21.67 11.24
CA ASN A 199 -20.58 22.15 12.50
C ASN A 199 -19.33 21.41 12.94
N PHE A 200 -18.63 20.76 12.01
CA PHE A 200 -17.34 20.13 12.28
C PHE A 200 -16.21 21.12 12.07
N VAL A 201 -15.18 21.01 12.91
CA VAL A 201 -14.00 21.87 12.88
C VAL A 201 -12.76 20.98 12.85
N PRO A 202 -11.79 21.22 11.96
CA PRO A 202 -10.53 20.51 11.94
C PRO A 202 -9.82 20.57 13.29
N CYS A 203 -9.48 19.45 13.88
CA CYS A 203 -8.82 19.41 15.18
C CYS A 203 -7.44 18.73 15.15
N ALA A 204 -7.19 17.88 14.15
CA ALA A 204 -5.89 17.28 13.95
C ALA A 204 -5.68 16.96 12.46
N VAL A 205 -4.43 17.04 12.01
CA VAL A 205 -3.97 16.61 10.69
C VAL A 205 -2.76 15.70 10.87
N GLU A 206 -2.57 14.73 9.95
CA GLU A 206 -1.49 13.76 9.97
C GLU A 206 -1.31 13.12 11.37
N TRP A 207 -2.45 12.85 12.02
CA TRP A 207 -2.46 12.36 13.39
C TRP A 207 -2.02 10.90 13.46
N ALA A 208 -0.83 10.69 13.99
CA ALA A 208 -0.27 9.35 14.18
C ALA A 208 -0.73 8.77 15.52
N PHE A 209 -1.25 7.54 15.50
CA PHE A 209 -1.56 6.78 16.70
C PHE A 209 -0.56 5.63 16.89
N ASN A 210 -0.29 5.28 18.15
CA ASN A 210 0.80 4.39 18.55
C ASN A 210 2.19 5.00 18.30
N ASN A 211 2.33 6.26 18.58
CA ASN A 211 3.60 6.95 18.70
C ASN A 211 3.95 7.20 20.19
N LYS A 212 5.01 7.97 20.45
CA LYS A 212 5.42 8.30 21.83
C LYS A 212 4.38 9.11 22.60
N GLU A 213 3.47 9.77 21.90
CA GLU A 213 2.50 10.73 22.45
C GLU A 213 1.09 10.16 22.59
N SER A 214 0.77 9.09 21.82
CA SER A 214 -0.55 8.46 21.82
C SER A 214 -0.47 6.96 22.12
N ALA A 215 -1.40 6.50 22.97
CA ALA A 215 -1.50 5.07 23.27
C ALA A 215 -1.90 4.27 22.01
N PRO A 216 -1.38 3.05 21.85
CA PRO A 216 -1.77 2.20 20.73
C PRO A 216 -3.23 1.78 20.84
N LEU A 217 -3.92 1.75 19.72
CA LEU A 217 -5.22 1.11 19.62
C LEU A 217 -5.03 -0.40 19.76
N ARG A 218 -5.52 -0.97 20.87
CA ARG A 218 -5.42 -2.40 21.14
C ARG A 218 -6.74 -3.08 20.83
N LEU A 219 -6.72 -4.05 19.94
CA LEU A 219 -7.86 -4.90 19.65
C LEU A 219 -7.66 -6.26 20.34
N LYS A 220 -8.78 -6.85 20.78
CA LYS A 220 -8.83 -8.17 21.36
C LYS A 220 -9.59 -9.08 20.41
N LEU A 221 -8.98 -10.19 20.03
CA LEU A 221 -9.63 -11.24 19.24
C LEU A 221 -10.52 -12.11 20.12
N GLU A 222 -11.39 -12.91 19.49
CA GLU A 222 -12.31 -13.82 20.18
C GLU A 222 -11.59 -14.86 21.05
N ASP A 223 -10.40 -15.31 20.62
CA ASP A 223 -9.53 -16.23 21.36
C ASP A 223 -8.77 -15.56 22.53
N GLY A 224 -9.03 -14.27 22.77
CA GLY A 224 -8.39 -13.48 23.82
C GLY A 224 -7.02 -12.90 23.49
N GLN A 225 -6.45 -13.22 22.33
CA GLN A 225 -5.20 -12.60 21.89
C GLN A 225 -5.40 -11.09 21.65
N LYS A 226 -4.34 -10.32 21.89
CA LYS A 226 -4.35 -8.86 21.71
C LYS A 226 -3.29 -8.49 20.71
N PHE A 227 -3.65 -7.58 19.81
CA PHE A 227 -2.69 -6.92 18.92
C PHE A 227 -2.92 -5.42 18.90
N ALA A 228 -1.90 -4.68 18.51
CA ALA A 228 -1.95 -3.24 18.41
C ALA A 228 -2.05 -2.81 16.94
N ILE A 229 -2.84 -1.79 16.70
CA ILE A 229 -2.87 -1.11 15.40
C ILE A 229 -2.12 0.20 15.53
N MET A 230 -1.25 0.48 14.58
CA MET A 230 -0.57 1.74 14.39
C MET A 230 -0.93 2.32 13.04
N GLY A 231 -0.95 3.63 12.94
CA GLY A 231 -1.25 4.29 11.68
C GLY A 231 -1.23 5.79 11.80
N ARG A 232 -1.66 6.42 10.73
CA ARG A 232 -1.81 7.86 10.63
C ARG A 232 -3.15 8.16 9.99
N VAL A 233 -3.81 9.15 10.51
CA VAL A 233 -5.08 9.68 9.99
C VAL A 233 -4.78 11.02 9.36
N ASP A 234 -5.17 11.23 8.10
CA ASP A 234 -4.87 12.46 7.38
C ASP A 234 -5.50 13.67 8.04
N ARG A 235 -6.77 13.53 8.46
CA ARG A 235 -7.49 14.61 9.16
C ARG A 235 -8.56 14.10 10.10
N ILE A 236 -8.71 14.77 11.23
CA ILE A 236 -9.79 14.56 12.20
C ILE A 236 -10.51 15.89 12.43
N ASP A 237 -11.84 15.86 12.29
CA ASP A 237 -12.73 16.97 12.62
C ASP A 237 -13.61 16.61 13.81
N LYS A 238 -13.97 17.60 14.61
CA LYS A 238 -14.83 17.42 15.78
C LYS A 238 -16.03 18.37 15.79
N ASN A 239 -17.14 17.87 16.34
CA ASN A 239 -18.30 18.65 16.72
C ASN A 239 -18.87 18.07 18.03
N GLY A 240 -18.49 18.65 19.15
CA GLY A 240 -18.76 18.09 20.48
C GLY A 240 -18.14 16.70 20.61
N ASP A 241 -18.95 15.70 20.90
CA ASP A 241 -18.52 14.29 21.06
C ASP A 241 -18.43 13.53 19.73
N LYS A 242 -18.86 14.14 18.63
CA LYS A 242 -18.80 13.54 17.29
C LYS A 242 -17.47 13.80 16.63
N VAL A 243 -16.95 12.74 16.01
CA VAL A 243 -15.68 12.77 15.27
C VAL A 243 -15.94 12.39 13.81
N PHE A 244 -15.33 13.12 12.89
CA PHE A 244 -15.30 12.78 11.48
C PHE A 244 -13.86 12.60 11.06
N VAL A 245 -13.57 11.47 10.40
CA VAL A 245 -12.24 11.10 9.93
C VAL A 245 -12.22 11.21 8.42
N THR A 246 -11.21 11.89 7.89
CA THR A 246 -11.01 12.04 6.45
C THR A 246 -9.69 11.41 6.04
N ASP A 247 -9.73 10.65 4.95
CA ASP A 247 -8.58 10.10 4.25
C ASP A 247 -8.61 10.64 2.81
N TYR A 248 -7.52 11.24 2.36
CA TYR A 248 -7.43 11.86 1.03
C TYR A 248 -6.93 10.86 -0.01
N LYS A 249 -7.58 10.78 -1.16
CA LYS A 249 -7.18 9.92 -2.27
C LYS A 249 -7.06 10.70 -3.56
N LEU A 250 -5.91 10.63 -4.21
CA LEU A 250 -5.70 11.24 -5.52
C LEU A 250 -6.21 10.36 -6.66
N GLY A 251 -6.34 9.08 -6.42
CA GLY A 251 -6.80 8.09 -7.39
C GLY A 251 -8.29 7.80 -7.31
N SER A 252 -8.70 6.66 -7.85
CA SER A 252 -10.07 6.17 -7.72
C SER A 252 -10.41 5.83 -6.27
N VAL A 253 -11.57 6.28 -5.82
CA VAL A 253 -12.14 5.87 -4.53
C VAL A 253 -12.79 4.50 -4.73
N PRO A 254 -12.59 3.52 -3.82
CA PRO A 254 -13.32 2.27 -3.87
C PRO A 254 -14.83 2.51 -3.91
N ALA A 255 -15.56 1.72 -4.69
CA ALA A 255 -17.02 1.78 -4.66
C ALA A 255 -17.50 1.37 -3.25
N VAL A 256 -18.67 1.90 -2.85
CA VAL A 256 -19.25 1.57 -1.52
C VAL A 256 -19.47 0.07 -1.38
N ASP A 257 -19.76 -0.62 -2.48
CA ASP A 257 -19.98 -2.08 -2.53
C ASP A 257 -18.67 -2.89 -2.36
N ASP A 258 -17.51 -2.26 -2.50
CA ASP A 258 -16.19 -2.90 -2.30
C ASP A 258 -15.72 -2.81 -0.83
N LEU A 259 -16.49 -2.12 0.03
CA LEU A 259 -16.16 -2.02 1.45
C LEU A 259 -16.67 -3.26 2.19
N PRO A 260 -15.85 -3.88 3.04
CA PRO A 260 -16.30 -4.99 3.86
C PRO A 260 -17.40 -4.53 4.82
N ASN A 261 -18.50 -5.30 4.88
CA ASN A 261 -19.61 -5.09 5.80
C ASN A 261 -19.17 -5.24 7.25
#